data_b1d4b06accfcc1d7f1b413d4d43f9e47
#
_entry.id   b1d4b06accfcc1d7f1b413d4d43f9e47
#
_cell.length_a   1.000
_cell.length_b   1.000
_cell.length_c   1.000
_cell.angle_alpha   90.00
_cell.angle_beta   90.00
_cell.angle_gamma   90.00
#
_symmetry.space_group_name_H-M   'P 1'
#
loop_
_entity.id
_entity.type
_entity.pdbx_description
1 polymer ?
#
loop_
_entity_poly.entity_id
_entity_poly.type
_entity_poly.pdbx_seq_one_letter_code
_entity_poly.pdbx_strand_id
1 'polypeptide(L)'
;MRFSVLPAILSACLAFTGCTSGSPDRLVAGIPSAETTSSVTRSPGPVPAASIGETTPVQPDPPQEVLAWAGPVPQPEAFAPVAVTAGMPVPMERPLAELAPAEPEIMATPGPRRKIYSHKFRDAKPINFGKVSPRKYAVHGVDVSRWQGEIDWARLRTQGANFAYIKATDGGDHLDPMFKTNWRRAKEAGLKRGAYHFFYWCRTAGEQADWFIRNVPRDPDALPPVIDVEYNGESSCKRRVSRANVLEKMQVFMDKLERHYGQRPVIYTAPDFYRDNLRGEFPNHPFWLRAVAAHPSKVYPGRKWIFWQYSGSGLSHGVKGKIDLNVFHGSEQDWHAWSSPRSS
;
A
#
# COMPACT_ATOMS: atom_id res chain seq x y z
N MET A 1 57.07 -50.55 -21.22
CA MET A 1 58.50 -50.39 -20.79
C MET A 1 58.60 -49.03 -20.09
N ARG A 2 59.17 -49.08 -18.88
CA ARG A 2 59.69 -47.95 -18.05
C ARG A 2 58.63 -47.00 -17.45
N PHE A 3 58.23 -47.12 -16.16
CA PHE A 3 58.87 -46.95 -14.83
C PHE A 3 59.44 -45.59 -14.60
N SER A 4 59.00 -45.02 -13.50
CA SER A 4 59.69 -44.18 -12.50
C SER A 4 59.02 -42.84 -12.27
N VAL A 5 58.86 -42.27 -11.10
CA VAL A 5 59.03 -42.57 -9.66
C VAL A 5 58.55 -41.31 -8.94
N LEU A 6 57.83 -41.46 -7.86
CA LEU A 6 57.58 -40.41 -6.85
C LEU A 6 58.90 -39.90 -6.21
N PRO A 7 58.87 -38.72 -5.61
CA PRO A 7 59.08 -38.75 -4.17
C PRO A 7 58.09 -37.88 -3.34
N ALA A 8 57.76 -38.46 -2.20
CA ALA A 8 57.16 -37.80 -1.04
C ALA A 8 58.21 -36.89 -0.34
N ILE A 9 57.75 -35.77 0.18
CA ILE A 9 58.47 -35.03 1.23
C ILE A 9 57.51 -34.75 2.37
N LEU A 10 57.98 -35.15 3.53
CA LEU A 10 57.43 -35.17 4.86
C LEU A 10 57.84 -33.88 5.62
N SER A 11 57.12 -33.57 6.69
CA SER A 11 57.45 -32.74 7.86
C SER A 11 57.16 -31.23 7.76
N ALA A 12 56.63 -30.58 8.77
CA ALA A 12 56.71 -30.77 10.19
C ALA A 12 55.58 -30.04 10.94
N CYS A 13 55.17 -30.63 12.05
CA CYS A 13 54.35 -30.04 13.10
C CYS A 13 55.06 -28.92 13.83
N LEU A 14 54.34 -27.83 14.14
CA LEU A 14 54.65 -26.97 15.27
C LEU A 14 53.34 -26.61 15.98
N ALA A 15 53.17 -27.17 17.17
CA ALA A 15 52.14 -26.85 18.12
C ALA A 15 52.48 -25.54 18.85
N PHE A 16 51.53 -24.62 18.93
CA PHE A 16 51.49 -23.62 19.97
C PHE A 16 50.14 -23.70 20.69
N THR A 17 50.24 -24.17 21.92
CA THR A 17 49.18 -24.08 22.93
C THR A 17 49.05 -22.62 23.40
N GLY A 18 47.83 -22.10 23.35
CA GLY A 18 47.43 -20.85 23.96
C GLY A 18 45.96 -20.89 24.31
N CYS A 19 45.65 -21.30 25.56
CA CYS A 19 44.31 -21.19 26.14
C CYS A 19 43.97 -19.72 26.38
N THR A 20 42.90 -19.25 25.74
CA THR A 20 42.08 -18.17 26.31
C THR A 20 40.64 -18.49 26.11
N SER A 21 39.96 -18.72 27.23
CA SER A 21 38.51 -18.87 27.36
C SER A 21 37.82 -17.54 26.99
N GLY A 22 37.11 -17.52 25.87
CA GLY A 22 36.18 -16.45 25.49
C GLY A 22 34.88 -17.08 25.05
N SER A 23 33.83 -16.83 25.81
CA SER A 23 32.46 -17.26 25.49
C SER A 23 32.05 -16.77 24.10
N PRO A 24 31.34 -17.58 23.31
CA PRO A 24 30.77 -17.08 22.07
C PRO A 24 29.56 -16.19 22.38
N ASP A 25 29.74 -14.87 22.31
CA ASP A 25 28.66 -13.96 22.16
C ASP A 25 27.85 -14.35 20.93
N ARG A 26 26.61 -14.74 21.17
CA ARG A 26 25.60 -14.90 20.13
C ARG A 26 25.40 -13.54 19.48
N LEU A 27 25.98 -13.37 18.31
CA LEU A 27 25.55 -12.37 17.35
C LEU A 27 24.11 -12.71 16.96
N VAL A 28 23.15 -12.23 17.74
CA VAL A 28 21.78 -12.04 17.30
C VAL A 28 21.88 -10.98 16.22
N ALA A 29 21.84 -11.41 14.96
CA ALA A 29 21.66 -10.50 13.84
C ALA A 29 20.38 -9.72 14.12
N GLY A 30 20.55 -8.45 14.50
CA GLY A 30 19.45 -7.53 14.73
C GLY A 30 18.60 -7.47 13.46
N ILE A 31 17.35 -7.87 13.57
CA ILE A 31 16.33 -7.62 12.57
C ILE A 31 16.27 -6.10 12.44
N PRO A 32 16.51 -5.49 11.25
CA PRO A 32 16.38 -4.05 11.10
C PRO A 32 14.95 -3.66 11.50
N SER A 33 14.85 -2.75 12.48
CA SER A 33 13.60 -2.20 12.95
C SER A 33 12.84 -1.55 11.79
N ALA A 34 11.52 -1.65 11.85
CA ALA A 34 10.56 -1.14 10.90
C ALA A 34 10.83 0.33 10.54
N GLU A 35 11.50 0.58 9.43
CA GLU A 35 11.39 1.86 8.75
C GLU A 35 10.08 1.82 7.98
N THR A 36 9.08 2.55 8.46
CA THR A 36 7.84 2.81 7.75
C THR A 36 8.14 3.60 6.47
N THR A 37 7.29 3.47 5.46
CA THR A 37 7.35 4.22 4.19
C THR A 37 7.40 5.74 4.36
N SER A 38 7.46 6.24 5.60
CA SER A 38 7.47 7.65 5.98
C SER A 38 8.75 8.15 6.64
N SER A 39 9.79 7.33 6.86
CA SER A 39 10.96 7.74 7.63
C SER A 39 12.07 8.33 6.76
N VAL A 40 11.99 9.61 6.48
CA VAL A 40 13.18 10.43 6.24
C VAL A 40 13.59 11.02 7.59
N THR A 41 14.60 10.46 8.22
CA THR A 41 15.23 11.03 9.42
C THR A 41 15.78 12.41 9.06
N ARG A 42 15.19 13.46 9.60
CA ARG A 42 15.76 14.80 9.60
C ARG A 42 16.90 14.82 10.60
N SER A 43 18.11 15.16 10.17
CA SER A 43 19.18 15.61 11.07
C SER A 43 18.71 16.87 11.79
N PRO A 44 18.91 17.01 13.11
CA PRO A 44 18.59 18.25 13.80
C PRO A 44 19.53 19.35 13.31
N GLY A 45 18.97 20.38 12.71
CA GLY A 45 19.69 21.63 12.47
C GLY A 45 19.91 22.40 13.77
N PRO A 46 20.90 23.28 13.84
CA PRO A 46 21.18 24.03 15.06
C PRO A 46 20.00 24.91 15.44
N VAL A 47 19.58 24.81 16.71
CA VAL A 47 18.53 25.65 17.30
C VAL A 47 19.15 27.01 17.62
N PRO A 48 18.56 28.14 17.18
CA PRO A 48 18.99 29.45 17.68
C PRO A 48 18.64 29.59 19.15
N ALA A 49 19.56 30.11 19.93
CA ALA A 49 19.35 30.43 21.33
C ALA A 49 18.21 31.47 21.48
N ALA A 50 17.19 31.12 22.28
CA ALA A 50 16.11 32.03 22.61
C ALA A 50 16.62 33.06 23.63
N SER A 51 16.50 34.35 23.27
CA SER A 51 16.64 35.46 24.18
C SER A 51 15.44 35.52 25.14
N ILE A 52 15.74 35.65 26.43
CA ILE A 52 14.76 35.84 27.49
C ILE A 52 14.17 37.26 27.34
N GLY A 53 12.90 37.33 26.95
CA GLY A 53 12.11 38.56 26.88
C GLY A 53 10.84 38.46 27.75
N GLU A 54 10.60 39.49 28.49
CA GLU A 54 9.63 39.72 29.55
C GLU A 54 8.23 39.10 29.37
N THR A 55 7.72 38.58 30.48
CA THR A 55 6.35 38.08 30.67
C THR A 55 5.37 39.27 30.83
N THR A 56 4.48 39.43 29.86
CA THR A 56 3.20 40.16 30.06
C THR A 56 2.09 39.16 30.45
N PRO A 57 1.20 39.56 31.40
CA PRO A 57 0.15 38.66 31.86
C PRO A 57 -0.95 38.50 30.78
N VAL A 58 -1.24 37.24 30.44
CA VAL A 58 -2.35 36.89 29.56
C VAL A 58 -3.67 37.02 30.32
N GLN A 59 -4.54 37.85 29.81
CA GLN A 59 -5.93 38.02 30.26
C GLN A 59 -6.73 36.80 29.77
N PRO A 60 -7.61 36.19 30.58
CA PRO A 60 -8.43 35.06 30.13
C PRO A 60 -9.52 35.53 29.16
N ASP A 61 -9.68 34.81 28.07
CA ASP A 61 -10.76 34.99 27.11
C ASP A 61 -12.13 34.79 27.75
N PRO A 62 -13.15 35.58 27.34
CA PRO A 62 -14.51 35.42 27.82
C PRO A 62 -15.12 34.08 27.34
N PRO A 63 -16.05 33.50 28.12
CA PRO A 63 -16.66 32.26 27.76
C PRO A 63 -17.47 32.38 26.46
N GLN A 64 -17.20 31.50 25.49
CA GLN A 64 -18.03 31.34 24.31
C GLN A 64 -19.43 30.86 24.69
N GLU A 65 -20.44 31.67 24.43
CA GLU A 65 -21.83 31.26 24.52
C GLU A 65 -22.13 30.13 23.53
N VAL A 66 -22.52 29.00 24.10
CA VAL A 66 -23.09 27.89 23.33
C VAL A 66 -24.51 28.31 22.94
N LEU A 67 -24.70 28.68 21.69
CA LEU A 67 -26.03 28.88 21.11
C LEU A 67 -26.76 27.52 21.06
N ALA A 68 -27.56 27.29 22.08
CA ALA A 68 -28.54 26.18 22.08
C ALA A 68 -29.68 26.55 21.11
N TRP A 69 -29.69 25.87 19.97
CA TRP A 69 -30.81 25.94 19.05
C TRP A 69 -31.96 25.09 19.57
N ALA A 70 -32.90 25.71 20.28
CA ALA A 70 -34.17 25.09 20.67
C ALA A 70 -35.23 25.36 19.58
N GLY A 71 -35.22 24.54 18.55
CA GLY A 71 -36.34 24.38 17.61
C GLY A 71 -37.31 23.29 18.09
N PRO A 72 -38.64 23.43 17.94
CA PRO A 72 -39.58 22.41 18.38
C PRO A 72 -39.46 21.16 17.56
N VAL A 73 -39.37 20.02 18.28
CA VAL A 73 -39.39 18.67 17.70
C VAL A 73 -40.78 18.42 17.13
N PRO A 74 -40.96 18.05 15.83
CA PRO A 74 -42.24 17.62 15.32
C PRO A 74 -42.68 16.33 16.00
N GLN A 75 -43.88 16.33 16.58
CA GLN A 75 -44.51 15.11 17.09
C GLN A 75 -44.93 14.21 15.92
N PRO A 76 -44.83 12.88 16.03
CA PRO A 76 -45.32 11.98 15.01
C PRO A 76 -46.85 12.03 14.97
N GLU A 77 -47.40 12.39 13.80
CA GLU A 77 -48.85 12.30 13.54
C GLU A 77 -49.30 10.83 13.58
N ALA A 78 -50.36 10.60 14.36
CA ALA A 78 -51.00 9.29 14.46
C ALA A 78 -51.67 8.96 13.15
N PHE A 79 -51.27 7.87 12.50
CA PHE A 79 -51.94 7.34 11.32
C PHE A 79 -53.31 6.79 11.72
N ALA A 80 -54.39 7.36 11.13
CA ALA A 80 -55.72 6.81 11.21
C ALA A 80 -55.81 5.50 10.38
N PRO A 81 -56.59 4.50 10.80
CA PRO A 81 -56.71 3.26 10.08
C PRO A 81 -57.49 3.47 8.78
N VAL A 82 -56.87 3.12 7.64
CA VAL A 82 -57.51 3.11 6.34
C VAL A 82 -58.37 1.83 6.22
N ALA A 83 -59.67 2.02 5.97
CA ALA A 83 -60.61 0.92 5.75
C ALA A 83 -60.24 0.16 4.47
N VAL A 84 -60.08 -1.18 4.59
CA VAL A 84 -59.82 -2.07 3.47
C VAL A 84 -61.16 -2.35 2.76
N THR A 85 -61.39 -1.74 1.61
CA THR A 85 -62.43 -2.14 0.68
C THR A 85 -61.89 -3.23 -0.25
N ALA A 86 -62.61 -4.36 -0.24
CA ALA A 86 -62.33 -5.52 -1.09
C ALA A 86 -62.49 -5.19 -2.58
N GLY A 87 -61.54 -5.67 -3.37
CA GLY A 87 -61.64 -5.62 -4.85
C GLY A 87 -60.25 -5.57 -5.50
N MET A 88 -59.47 -6.66 -5.40
CA MET A 88 -58.26 -6.80 -6.23
C MET A 88 -58.65 -7.28 -7.63
N PRO A 89 -58.35 -6.57 -8.71
CA PRO A 89 -58.40 -7.12 -10.04
C PRO A 89 -57.29 -8.16 -10.23
N VAL A 90 -57.65 -9.29 -10.79
CA VAL A 90 -56.75 -10.37 -11.21
C VAL A 90 -55.70 -9.80 -12.17
N PRO A 91 -54.43 -10.11 -12.02
CA PRO A 91 -53.42 -9.66 -12.98
C PRO A 91 -53.68 -10.30 -14.34
N MET A 92 -53.90 -9.47 -15.33
CA MET A 92 -53.96 -9.87 -16.73
C MET A 92 -52.57 -10.39 -17.12
N GLU A 93 -52.50 -11.61 -17.65
CA GLU A 93 -51.26 -12.20 -18.15
C GLU A 93 -50.59 -11.24 -19.12
N ARG A 94 -49.34 -10.85 -18.80
CA ARG A 94 -48.49 -10.11 -19.73
C ARG A 94 -48.20 -11.01 -20.92
N PRO A 95 -48.36 -10.55 -22.17
CA PRO A 95 -47.85 -11.25 -23.33
C PRO A 95 -46.34 -11.53 -23.12
N LEU A 96 -45.92 -12.77 -23.40
CA LEU A 96 -44.50 -13.11 -23.49
C LEU A 96 -43.83 -12.10 -24.44
N ALA A 97 -43.06 -11.20 -23.91
CA ALA A 97 -42.19 -10.36 -24.71
C ALA A 97 -41.29 -11.32 -25.49
N GLU A 98 -41.43 -11.26 -26.79
CA GLU A 98 -40.57 -11.94 -27.76
C GLU A 98 -39.14 -11.67 -27.34
N LEU A 99 -38.40 -12.74 -27.01
CA LEU A 99 -36.98 -12.65 -26.70
C LEU A 99 -36.28 -12.11 -27.95
N ALA A 100 -36.08 -10.80 -28.00
CA ALA A 100 -35.17 -10.22 -28.96
C ALA A 100 -33.84 -10.94 -28.82
N PRO A 101 -33.18 -11.36 -29.90
CA PRO A 101 -31.84 -11.91 -29.82
C PRO A 101 -30.98 -10.93 -29.04
N ALA A 102 -30.27 -11.41 -28.02
CA ALA A 102 -29.31 -10.59 -27.30
C ALA A 102 -28.39 -9.95 -28.33
N GLU A 103 -28.34 -8.62 -28.34
CA GLU A 103 -27.33 -7.91 -29.14
C GLU A 103 -25.96 -8.49 -28.75
N PRO A 104 -25.10 -8.81 -29.73
CA PRO A 104 -23.78 -9.35 -29.43
C PRO A 104 -23.09 -8.35 -28.54
N GLU A 105 -22.71 -8.81 -27.32
CA GLU A 105 -21.86 -8.02 -26.43
C GLU A 105 -20.64 -7.58 -27.28
N ILE A 106 -20.56 -6.29 -27.54
CA ILE A 106 -19.37 -5.69 -28.17
C ILE A 106 -18.27 -5.91 -27.16
N MET A 107 -17.49 -6.99 -27.33
CA MET A 107 -16.25 -7.19 -26.58
C MET A 107 -15.44 -5.92 -26.78
N ALA A 108 -15.33 -5.12 -25.72
CA ALA A 108 -14.53 -3.91 -25.73
C ALA A 108 -13.14 -4.25 -26.23
N THR A 109 -12.78 -3.73 -27.42
CA THR A 109 -11.48 -3.95 -28.00
C THR A 109 -10.44 -3.52 -26.97
N PRO A 110 -9.48 -4.38 -26.57
CA PRO A 110 -8.46 -3.98 -25.63
C PRO A 110 -7.77 -2.73 -26.13
N GLY A 111 -7.81 -1.65 -25.36
CA GLY A 111 -7.13 -0.42 -25.73
C GLY A 111 -5.63 -0.68 -25.98
N PRO A 112 -4.94 0.21 -26.70
CA PRO A 112 -3.55 0.00 -27.10
C PRO A 112 -2.69 -0.29 -25.87
N ARG A 113 -1.95 -1.41 -25.90
CA ARG A 113 -1.05 -1.81 -24.80
C ARG A 113 -0.03 -0.71 -24.54
N ARG A 114 0.07 -0.26 -23.31
CA ARG A 114 1.07 0.76 -22.93
C ARG A 114 2.46 0.18 -23.01
N LYS A 115 3.40 0.93 -23.57
CA LYS A 115 4.81 0.55 -23.62
C LYS A 115 5.36 0.34 -22.21
N ILE A 116 6.03 -0.79 -21.99
CA ILE A 116 6.79 -1.08 -20.78
C ILE A 116 8.23 -0.59 -20.97
N TYR A 117 8.72 0.22 -20.04
CA TYR A 117 10.09 0.71 -20.02
C TYR A 117 10.92 -0.15 -19.06
N SER A 118 12.07 -0.62 -19.54
CA SER A 118 13.05 -1.28 -18.67
C SER A 118 13.55 -0.34 -17.59
N HIS A 119 13.67 -0.83 -16.37
CA HIS A 119 14.09 0.01 -15.24
C HIS A 119 15.58 0.36 -15.30
N LYS A 120 15.90 1.59 -14.88
CA LYS A 120 17.24 2.14 -14.72
C LYS A 120 17.47 2.61 -13.28
N PHE A 121 16.65 2.11 -12.36
CA PHE A 121 16.72 2.47 -10.95
C PHE A 121 18.04 2.01 -10.35
N ARG A 122 18.57 2.82 -9.44
CA ARG A 122 19.66 2.49 -8.53
C ARG A 122 19.10 2.39 -7.11
N ASP A 123 19.93 1.99 -6.17
CA ASP A 123 19.54 1.88 -4.78
C ASP A 123 20.68 2.45 -3.92
N ALA A 124 20.36 3.28 -2.93
CA ALA A 124 21.34 3.82 -1.99
C ALA A 124 21.82 2.75 -1.00
N LYS A 125 21.00 1.71 -0.75
CA LYS A 125 21.33 0.57 0.10
C LYS A 125 21.01 -0.75 -0.65
N PRO A 126 21.80 -1.10 -1.68
CA PRO A 126 21.47 -2.23 -2.55
C PRO A 126 21.60 -3.56 -1.79
N ILE A 127 20.58 -4.41 -1.96
CA ILE A 127 20.55 -5.76 -1.42
C ILE A 127 20.83 -6.77 -2.54
N ASN A 128 21.67 -7.75 -2.24
CA ASN A 128 21.90 -8.86 -3.16
C ASN A 128 20.86 -9.96 -2.92
N PHE A 129 19.84 -10.01 -3.76
CA PHE A 129 18.80 -11.04 -3.74
C PHE A 129 19.21 -12.34 -4.48
N GLY A 130 20.42 -12.44 -5.01
CA GLY A 130 20.93 -13.60 -5.73
C GLY A 130 20.08 -13.99 -6.95
N LYS A 131 19.73 -15.28 -7.04
CA LYS A 131 18.95 -15.82 -8.18
C LYS A 131 17.52 -15.31 -8.28
N VAL A 132 16.98 -14.71 -7.22
CA VAL A 132 15.60 -14.18 -7.13
C VAL A 132 15.55 -12.65 -7.13
N SER A 133 16.48 -12.03 -7.86
CA SER A 133 16.62 -10.58 -7.93
C SER A 133 15.36 -9.91 -8.52
N PRO A 134 14.95 -8.73 -8.01
CA PRO A 134 13.90 -7.90 -8.61
C PRO A 134 14.10 -7.61 -10.10
N ARG A 135 15.34 -7.56 -10.55
CA ARG A 135 15.70 -7.30 -11.96
C ARG A 135 15.16 -8.34 -12.96
N LYS A 136 14.70 -9.50 -12.49
CA LYS A 136 14.11 -10.55 -13.32
C LYS A 136 12.65 -10.30 -13.69
N TYR A 137 11.99 -9.37 -13.02
CA TYR A 137 10.61 -9.03 -13.31
C TYR A 137 10.54 -7.97 -14.42
N ALA A 138 9.59 -8.14 -15.33
CA ALA A 138 9.47 -7.28 -16.50
C ALA A 138 8.95 -5.88 -16.16
N VAL A 139 8.07 -5.77 -15.15
CA VAL A 139 7.35 -4.54 -14.86
C VAL A 139 7.73 -4.00 -13.50
N HIS A 140 8.38 -2.85 -13.52
CA HIS A 140 8.77 -2.10 -12.32
C HIS A 140 7.88 -0.89 -12.12
N GLY A 141 7.75 -0.47 -10.87
CA GLY A 141 7.02 0.72 -10.46
C GLY A 141 7.56 1.30 -9.16
N VAL A 142 6.84 2.28 -8.68
CA VAL A 142 7.20 3.02 -7.47
C VAL A 142 5.97 3.21 -6.58
N ASP A 143 6.19 3.45 -5.29
CA ASP A 143 5.16 4.07 -4.47
C ASP A 143 5.69 5.38 -3.86
N VAL A 144 4.77 6.33 -3.67
CA VAL A 144 5.10 7.70 -3.32
C VAL A 144 4.05 8.31 -2.40
N SER A 145 4.49 9.32 -1.65
CA SER A 145 3.65 10.19 -0.84
C SER A 145 4.17 11.64 -0.94
N ARG A 146 3.71 12.52 -0.07
CA ARG A 146 4.23 13.88 0.07
C ARG A 146 5.75 13.94 0.29
N TRP A 147 6.35 12.89 0.82
CA TRP A 147 7.77 12.85 1.17
C TRP A 147 8.72 12.89 -0.02
N GLN A 148 8.25 12.50 -1.21
CA GLN A 148 9.01 12.62 -2.44
C GLN A 148 8.96 14.02 -3.05
N GLY A 149 8.10 14.92 -2.51
CA GLY A 149 7.95 16.29 -2.99
C GLY A 149 7.51 16.37 -4.45
N GLU A 150 8.06 17.32 -5.18
CA GLU A 150 7.80 17.48 -6.62
C GLU A 150 8.51 16.39 -7.44
N ILE A 151 7.73 15.67 -8.26
CA ILE A 151 8.17 14.57 -9.09
C ILE A 151 8.05 14.96 -10.57
N ASP A 152 9.14 14.80 -11.34
CA ASP A 152 9.09 14.77 -12.79
C ASP A 152 8.65 13.38 -13.28
N TRP A 153 7.34 13.23 -13.38
CA TRP A 153 6.69 11.97 -13.73
C TRP A 153 7.06 11.48 -15.14
N ALA A 154 7.22 12.38 -16.10
CA ALA A 154 7.62 12.04 -17.46
C ALA A 154 9.02 11.42 -17.45
N ARG A 155 9.94 12.03 -16.74
CA ARG A 155 11.30 11.51 -16.60
C ARG A 155 11.33 10.21 -15.83
N LEU A 156 10.61 10.11 -14.70
CA LEU A 156 10.51 8.90 -13.90
C LEU A 156 9.94 7.72 -14.71
N ARG A 157 8.94 7.99 -15.58
CA ARG A 157 8.37 7.02 -16.51
C ARG A 157 9.43 6.41 -17.42
N THR A 158 10.30 7.23 -18.01
CA THR A 158 11.37 6.77 -18.90
C THR A 158 12.51 6.05 -18.17
N GLN A 159 12.58 6.19 -16.84
CA GLN A 159 13.49 5.42 -15.99
C GLN A 159 12.94 4.04 -15.61
N GLY A 160 11.73 3.70 -16.02
CA GLY A 160 11.15 2.38 -15.84
C GLY A 160 10.05 2.30 -14.78
N ALA A 161 9.52 3.43 -14.31
CA ALA A 161 8.29 3.44 -13.52
C ALA A 161 7.10 3.20 -14.45
N ASN A 162 6.64 1.96 -14.54
CA ASN A 162 5.49 1.58 -15.37
C ASN A 162 4.17 1.73 -14.63
N PHE A 163 4.20 1.69 -13.32
CA PHE A 163 3.08 1.98 -12.45
C PHE A 163 3.53 2.79 -11.22
N ALA A 164 2.56 3.40 -10.58
CA ALA A 164 2.76 4.09 -9.30
C ALA A 164 1.59 3.84 -8.36
N TYR A 165 1.87 3.53 -7.09
CA TYR A 165 0.90 3.69 -6.03
C TYR A 165 1.17 4.99 -5.29
N ILE A 166 0.12 5.79 -5.10
CA ILE A 166 0.21 7.15 -4.58
C ILE A 166 -0.58 7.23 -3.27
N LYS A 167 0.06 7.69 -2.19
CA LYS A 167 -0.64 7.93 -0.93
C LYS A 167 -1.77 8.91 -1.16
N ALA A 168 -2.98 8.49 -0.80
CA ALA A 168 -4.14 9.38 -0.85
C ALA A 168 -4.48 9.87 0.54
N THR A 169 -4.70 8.96 1.46
CA THR A 169 -5.23 9.28 2.79
C THR A 169 -4.58 8.46 3.87
N ASP A 170 -4.65 8.95 5.12
CA ASP A 170 -4.43 8.14 6.31
C ASP A 170 -5.46 8.51 7.40
N GLY A 171 -5.76 7.52 8.26
CA GLY A 171 -6.83 7.69 9.24
C GLY A 171 -8.16 8.12 8.62
N GLY A 172 -8.97 8.91 9.34
CA GLY A 172 -10.30 9.34 8.89
C GLY A 172 -10.37 10.79 8.40
N ASP A 173 -9.27 11.54 8.42
CA ASP A 173 -9.26 13.00 8.26
C ASP A 173 -8.01 13.59 7.58
N HIS A 174 -6.97 12.80 7.34
CA HIS A 174 -5.77 13.31 6.67
C HIS A 174 -5.76 12.95 5.18
N LEU A 175 -5.63 13.97 4.33
CA LEU A 175 -5.38 13.87 2.89
C LEU A 175 -3.92 14.18 2.61
N ASP A 176 -3.21 13.32 1.88
CA ASP A 176 -1.85 13.62 1.45
C ASP A 176 -1.87 14.87 0.55
N PRO A 177 -1.12 15.94 0.90
CA PRO A 177 -1.19 17.22 0.16
C PRO A 177 -0.70 17.09 -1.29
N MET A 178 0.11 16.07 -1.61
CA MET A 178 0.60 15.84 -2.97
C MET A 178 -0.28 14.88 -3.78
N PHE A 179 -1.31 14.26 -3.16
CA PHE A 179 -2.12 13.25 -3.83
C PHE A 179 -2.71 13.73 -5.15
N LYS A 180 -3.47 14.82 -5.14
CA LYS A 180 -4.15 15.32 -6.35
C LYS A 180 -3.17 15.66 -7.47
N THR A 181 -2.05 16.27 -7.12
CA THR A 181 -0.97 16.62 -8.06
C THR A 181 -0.33 15.37 -8.66
N ASN A 182 0.08 14.43 -7.82
CA ASN A 182 0.72 13.19 -8.24
C ASN A 182 -0.25 12.30 -9.05
N TRP A 183 -1.52 12.21 -8.61
CA TRP A 183 -2.56 11.45 -9.30
C TRP A 183 -2.76 11.92 -10.76
N ARG A 184 -2.87 13.24 -10.96
CA ARG A 184 -3.01 13.82 -12.28
C ARG A 184 -1.75 13.65 -13.13
N ARG A 185 -0.59 14.08 -12.61
CA ARG A 185 0.68 14.08 -13.36
C ARG A 185 1.17 12.68 -13.72
N ALA A 186 0.96 11.66 -12.87
CA ALA A 186 1.29 10.28 -13.19
C ALA A 186 0.47 9.76 -14.38
N LYS A 187 -0.83 10.09 -14.45
CA LYS A 187 -1.68 9.78 -15.59
C LYS A 187 -1.19 10.45 -16.88
N GLU A 188 -0.93 11.75 -16.81
CA GLU A 188 -0.44 12.55 -17.91
C GLU A 188 0.88 12.01 -18.49
N ALA A 189 1.76 11.51 -17.62
CA ALA A 189 2.99 10.85 -17.99
C ALA A 189 2.81 9.41 -18.53
N GLY A 190 1.58 8.90 -18.54
CA GLY A 190 1.25 7.56 -19.07
C GLY A 190 1.52 6.40 -18.11
N LEU A 191 1.69 6.63 -16.80
CA LEU A 191 1.75 5.56 -15.82
C LEU A 191 0.37 4.98 -15.54
N LYS A 192 0.29 3.67 -15.29
CA LYS A 192 -0.81 3.10 -14.53
C LYS A 192 -0.66 3.53 -13.08
N ARG A 193 -1.73 4.01 -12.45
CA ARG A 193 -1.66 4.49 -11.07
C ARG A 193 -2.79 3.95 -10.22
N GLY A 194 -2.49 3.71 -8.95
CA GLY A 194 -3.43 3.39 -7.91
C GLY A 194 -3.25 4.30 -6.70
N ALA A 195 -4.22 4.31 -5.83
CA ALA A 195 -4.18 5.06 -4.58
C ALA A 195 -4.08 4.10 -3.40
N TYR A 196 -3.34 4.50 -2.34
CA TYR A 196 -3.31 3.76 -1.11
C TYR A 196 -3.75 4.58 0.10
N HIS A 197 -4.32 3.87 1.09
CA HIS A 197 -4.75 4.37 2.37
C HIS A 197 -3.90 3.77 3.48
N PHE A 198 -3.22 4.61 4.27
CA PHE A 198 -2.51 4.17 5.47
C PHE A 198 -3.49 4.01 6.64
N PHE A 199 -3.69 2.77 7.09
CA PHE A 199 -4.78 2.43 7.99
C PHE A 199 -4.42 2.69 9.47
N TYR A 200 -5.28 3.42 10.19
CA TYR A 200 -5.12 3.70 11.61
C TYR A 200 -5.98 2.77 12.47
N TRP A 201 -5.31 2.01 13.33
CA TRP A 201 -5.97 0.99 14.16
C TRP A 201 -6.86 1.58 15.27
N CYS A 202 -6.64 2.81 15.69
CA CYS A 202 -7.46 3.53 16.67
C CYS A 202 -8.75 4.14 16.10
N ARG A 203 -8.90 4.17 14.77
CA ARG A 203 -10.06 4.75 14.06
C ARG A 203 -11.03 3.65 13.62
N THR A 204 -12.28 4.02 13.32
CA THR A 204 -13.23 3.05 12.75
C THR A 204 -12.90 2.76 11.29
N ALA A 205 -13.16 1.54 10.84
CA ALA A 205 -12.89 1.14 9.45
C ALA A 205 -13.85 1.87 8.48
N GLY A 206 -15.09 2.06 8.91
CA GLY A 206 -16.11 2.73 8.11
C GLY A 206 -15.76 4.16 7.77
N GLU A 207 -15.35 4.96 8.77
CA GLU A 207 -14.97 6.36 8.53
C GLU A 207 -13.73 6.50 7.64
N GLN A 208 -12.74 5.62 7.80
CA GLN A 208 -11.54 5.60 6.98
C GLN A 208 -11.86 5.26 5.52
N ALA A 209 -12.73 4.27 5.29
CA ALA A 209 -13.19 3.93 3.95
C ALA A 209 -13.97 5.08 3.31
N ASP A 210 -14.87 5.74 4.06
CA ASP A 210 -15.62 6.90 3.58
C ASP A 210 -14.70 8.08 3.25
N TRP A 211 -13.66 8.29 4.06
CA TRP A 211 -12.66 9.33 3.81
C TRP A 211 -11.88 9.05 2.52
N PHE A 212 -11.43 7.81 2.33
CA PHE A 212 -10.75 7.40 1.10
C PHE A 212 -11.67 7.60 -0.12
N ILE A 213 -12.91 7.11 -0.07
CA ILE A 213 -13.90 7.21 -1.16
C ILE A 213 -14.20 8.67 -1.54
N ARG A 214 -14.30 9.57 -0.57
CA ARG A 214 -14.53 11.01 -0.85
C ARG A 214 -13.37 11.68 -1.55
N ASN A 215 -12.15 11.20 -1.36
CA ASN A 215 -10.92 11.86 -1.83
C ASN A 215 -10.28 11.22 -3.06
N VAL A 216 -10.58 9.95 -3.34
CA VAL A 216 -10.03 9.20 -4.47
C VAL A 216 -11.10 9.01 -5.55
N PRO A 217 -10.90 9.61 -6.75
CA PRO A 217 -11.91 9.51 -7.80
C PRO A 217 -12.00 8.09 -8.36
N ARG A 218 -13.23 7.69 -8.76
CA ARG A 218 -13.39 6.50 -9.61
C ARG A 218 -12.77 6.78 -10.97
N ASP A 219 -11.84 5.94 -11.37
CA ASP A 219 -11.22 6.00 -12.70
C ASP A 219 -11.03 4.55 -13.19
N PRO A 220 -11.72 4.15 -14.27
CA PRO A 220 -11.64 2.78 -14.78
C PRO A 220 -10.24 2.38 -15.24
N ASP A 221 -9.37 3.36 -15.51
CA ASP A 221 -7.97 3.15 -15.87
C ASP A 221 -7.04 3.06 -14.64
N ALA A 222 -7.55 3.27 -13.43
CA ALA A 222 -6.77 3.15 -12.21
C ALA A 222 -6.56 1.68 -11.82
N LEU A 223 -5.44 1.44 -11.15
CA LEU A 223 -5.18 0.17 -10.45
C LEU A 223 -6.12 0.04 -9.24
N PRO A 224 -6.38 -1.17 -8.75
CA PRO A 224 -7.21 -1.38 -7.57
C PRO A 224 -6.72 -0.56 -6.37
N PRO A 225 -7.63 -0.08 -5.51
CA PRO A 225 -7.27 0.65 -4.29
C PRO A 225 -6.47 -0.25 -3.35
N VAL A 226 -5.63 0.35 -2.51
CA VAL A 226 -4.79 -0.38 -1.56
C VAL A 226 -5.15 0.01 -0.13
N ILE A 227 -5.30 -1.00 0.73
CA ILE A 227 -5.23 -0.85 2.17
C ILE A 227 -3.79 -1.14 2.63
N ASP A 228 -3.14 -0.15 3.24
CA ASP A 228 -1.80 -0.25 3.80
C ASP A 228 -1.90 -0.56 5.29
N VAL A 229 -1.55 -1.79 5.67
CA VAL A 229 -1.70 -2.32 7.01
C VAL A 229 -0.36 -2.67 7.63
N GLU A 230 0.04 -1.81 8.54
CA GLU A 230 1.26 -1.93 9.34
C GLU A 230 1.01 -1.46 10.79
N TYR A 231 2.00 -1.61 11.66
CA TYR A 231 1.93 -1.01 12.98
C TYR A 231 2.21 0.50 12.91
N ASN A 232 1.33 1.29 13.55
CA ASN A 232 1.40 2.75 13.55
C ASN A 232 2.39 3.28 14.60
N GLY A 233 3.64 2.82 14.59
CA GLY A 233 4.63 3.06 15.65
C GLY A 233 4.95 4.53 15.90
N GLU A 234 4.93 5.37 14.86
CA GLU A 234 5.28 6.79 14.94
C GLU A 234 4.06 7.72 15.05
N SER A 235 2.83 7.19 14.94
CA SER A 235 1.63 7.99 15.08
C SER A 235 1.14 8.04 16.52
N SER A 236 0.25 9.02 16.82
CA SER A 236 -0.49 9.04 18.10
C SER A 236 -1.40 7.81 18.28
N CYS A 237 -1.70 7.12 17.17
CA CYS A 237 -2.53 5.92 17.09
C CYS A 237 -1.74 4.63 17.41
N LYS A 238 -1.08 4.58 18.56
CA LYS A 238 -0.21 3.43 18.95
C LYS A 238 -0.96 2.20 19.46
N ARG A 239 -2.30 2.22 19.48
CA ARG A 239 -3.11 1.14 20.04
C ARG A 239 -2.93 -0.13 19.19
N ARG A 240 -2.50 -1.21 19.84
CA ARG A 240 -2.58 -2.56 19.26
C ARG A 240 -3.96 -3.13 19.57
N VAL A 241 -4.69 -3.47 18.54
CA VAL A 241 -5.98 -4.16 18.64
C VAL A 241 -5.76 -5.67 18.54
N SER A 242 -6.73 -6.46 19.01
CA SER A 242 -6.66 -7.91 18.87
C SER A 242 -6.68 -8.31 17.38
N ARG A 243 -6.11 -9.48 17.07
CA ARG A 243 -6.11 -10.03 15.70
C ARG A 243 -7.53 -10.11 15.12
N ALA A 244 -8.52 -10.54 15.91
CA ALA A 244 -9.92 -10.59 15.47
C ALA A 244 -10.42 -9.21 15.01
N ASN A 245 -10.16 -8.17 15.79
CA ASN A 245 -10.55 -6.80 15.44
C ASN A 245 -9.76 -6.25 14.24
N VAL A 246 -8.50 -6.68 14.06
CA VAL A 246 -7.73 -6.35 12.85
C VAL A 246 -8.45 -6.89 11.61
N LEU A 247 -8.78 -8.18 11.62
CA LEU A 247 -9.42 -8.85 10.48
C LEU A 247 -10.80 -8.26 10.17
N GLU A 248 -11.62 -8.02 11.20
CA GLU A 248 -12.92 -7.37 11.06
C GLU A 248 -12.82 -5.99 10.43
N LYS A 249 -11.94 -5.13 10.96
CA LYS A 249 -11.73 -3.78 10.45
C LYS A 249 -11.25 -3.79 8.99
N MET A 250 -10.31 -4.66 8.65
CA MET A 250 -9.85 -4.82 7.27
C MET A 250 -11.00 -5.25 6.35
N GLN A 251 -11.80 -6.23 6.76
CA GLN A 251 -12.94 -6.70 5.96
C GLN A 251 -13.93 -5.56 5.69
N VAL A 252 -14.35 -4.83 6.75
CA VAL A 252 -15.28 -3.70 6.62
C VAL A 252 -14.76 -2.63 5.66
N PHE A 253 -13.47 -2.27 5.79
CA PHE A 253 -12.84 -1.29 4.91
C PHE A 253 -12.81 -1.77 3.45
N MET A 254 -12.30 -2.97 3.24
CA MET A 254 -12.14 -3.52 1.89
C MET A 254 -13.47 -3.74 1.18
N ASP A 255 -14.50 -4.22 1.88
CA ASP A 255 -15.84 -4.41 1.31
C ASP A 255 -16.47 -3.08 0.84
N LYS A 256 -16.26 -1.99 1.60
CA LYS A 256 -16.72 -0.66 1.18
C LYS A 256 -16.00 -0.18 -0.08
N LEU A 257 -14.70 -0.38 -0.15
CA LEU A 257 -13.91 -0.01 -1.32
C LEU A 257 -14.28 -0.88 -2.55
N GLU A 258 -14.40 -2.19 -2.38
CA GLU A 258 -14.76 -3.11 -3.47
C GLU A 258 -16.13 -2.74 -4.06
N ARG A 259 -17.14 -2.49 -3.21
CA ARG A 259 -18.47 -2.03 -3.67
C ARG A 259 -18.41 -0.70 -4.41
N HIS A 260 -17.57 0.23 -3.96
CA HIS A 260 -17.50 1.56 -4.58
C HIS A 260 -16.71 1.56 -5.88
N TYR A 261 -15.53 0.93 -5.91
CA TYR A 261 -14.64 0.96 -7.08
C TYR A 261 -14.89 -0.18 -8.08
N GLY A 262 -15.64 -1.21 -7.71
CA GLY A 262 -15.83 -2.41 -8.54
C GLY A 262 -14.57 -3.27 -8.67
N GLN A 263 -13.57 -3.03 -7.83
CA GLN A 263 -12.28 -3.71 -7.86
C GLN A 263 -11.90 -4.17 -6.45
N ARG A 264 -11.45 -5.43 -6.34
CA ARG A 264 -10.98 -5.98 -5.07
C ARG A 264 -9.72 -5.28 -4.61
N PRO A 265 -9.70 -4.71 -3.39
CA PRO A 265 -8.54 -4.01 -2.85
C PRO A 265 -7.31 -4.89 -2.74
N VAL A 266 -6.14 -4.30 -2.94
CA VAL A 266 -4.84 -4.91 -2.67
C VAL A 266 -4.48 -4.68 -1.20
N ILE A 267 -3.94 -5.69 -0.54
CA ILE A 267 -3.43 -5.59 0.83
C ILE A 267 -1.92 -5.37 0.80
N TYR A 268 -1.46 -4.16 1.17
CA TYR A 268 -0.06 -3.93 1.45
C TYR A 268 0.23 -4.21 2.92
N THR A 269 1.38 -4.85 3.22
CA THR A 269 1.76 -5.13 4.60
C THR A 269 3.27 -5.30 4.79
N ALA A 270 3.73 -4.97 6.01
CA ALA A 270 5.07 -5.21 6.49
C ALA A 270 5.20 -6.61 7.15
N PRO A 271 6.44 -7.17 7.26
CA PRO A 271 6.65 -8.55 7.72
C PRO A 271 6.13 -8.85 9.12
N ASP A 272 6.32 -7.94 10.06
CA ASP A 272 5.91 -8.10 11.45
C ASP A 272 4.38 -8.10 11.59
N PHE A 273 3.71 -7.16 10.95
CA PHE A 273 2.25 -7.09 10.95
C PHE A 273 1.63 -8.34 10.30
N TYR A 274 2.17 -8.78 9.16
CA TYR A 274 1.72 -10.00 8.50
C TYR A 274 1.90 -11.23 9.38
N ARG A 275 3.06 -11.40 10.03
CA ARG A 275 3.34 -12.53 10.91
C ARG A 275 2.33 -12.63 12.04
N ASP A 276 1.98 -11.49 12.63
CA ASP A 276 1.16 -11.43 13.82
C ASP A 276 -0.35 -11.51 13.49
N ASN A 277 -0.77 -11.03 12.31
CA ASN A 277 -2.20 -10.84 12.02
C ASN A 277 -2.71 -11.56 10.75
N LEU A 278 -1.88 -11.73 9.70
CA LEU A 278 -2.40 -12.05 8.37
C LEU A 278 -2.05 -13.45 7.85
N ARG A 279 -1.33 -14.27 8.62
CA ARG A 279 -1.02 -15.64 8.20
C ARG A 279 -2.30 -16.44 7.98
N GLY A 280 -2.48 -16.99 6.77
CA GLY A 280 -3.67 -17.77 6.39
C GLY A 280 -4.87 -16.95 5.98
N GLU A 281 -4.89 -15.65 6.28
CA GLU A 281 -6.04 -14.79 6.05
C GLU A 281 -6.09 -14.22 4.63
N PHE A 282 -7.27 -13.81 4.21
CA PHE A 282 -7.54 -13.17 2.92
C PHE A 282 -6.97 -13.90 1.70
N PRO A 283 -7.23 -15.21 1.53
CA PRO A 283 -6.60 -16.02 0.47
C PRO A 283 -6.94 -15.55 -0.94
N ASN A 284 -8.06 -14.87 -1.10
CA ASN A 284 -8.57 -14.39 -2.40
C ASN A 284 -8.23 -12.92 -2.68
N HIS A 285 -7.54 -12.23 -1.78
CA HIS A 285 -7.10 -10.85 -2.02
C HIS A 285 -5.69 -10.83 -2.61
N PRO A 286 -5.41 -9.88 -3.53
CA PRO A 286 -4.06 -9.64 -3.99
C PRO A 286 -3.23 -9.00 -2.88
N PHE A 287 -1.98 -9.46 -2.72
CA PHE A 287 -1.05 -8.92 -1.73
C PHE A 287 0.07 -8.13 -2.40
N TRP A 288 0.43 -7.01 -1.79
CA TRP A 288 1.62 -6.25 -2.03
C TRP A 288 2.52 -6.36 -0.78
N LEU A 289 3.65 -7.04 -0.92
CA LEU A 289 4.48 -7.43 0.20
C LEU A 289 5.75 -6.57 0.30
N ARG A 290 5.96 -5.96 1.46
CA ARG A 290 7.23 -5.29 1.77
C ARG A 290 8.27 -6.33 2.17
N ALA A 291 9.32 -6.48 1.38
CA ALA A 291 10.39 -7.45 1.63
C ALA A 291 11.74 -6.91 1.15
N VAL A 292 12.31 -5.98 1.92
CA VAL A 292 13.50 -5.21 1.53
C VAL A 292 14.83 -5.89 1.88
N ALA A 293 14.81 -6.98 2.64
CA ALA A 293 16.02 -7.72 3.04
C ALA A 293 16.16 -9.08 2.37
N ALA A 294 15.04 -9.68 1.93
CA ALA A 294 15.02 -10.99 1.29
C ALA A 294 13.81 -11.11 0.36
N HIS A 295 13.81 -12.11 -0.53
CA HIS A 295 12.68 -12.37 -1.43
C HIS A 295 11.39 -12.72 -0.64
N PRO A 296 10.20 -12.32 -1.13
CA PRO A 296 8.92 -12.59 -0.45
C PRO A 296 8.70 -14.05 -0.06
N SER A 297 9.16 -15.02 -0.85
CA SER A 297 9.02 -16.44 -0.50
C SER A 297 9.74 -16.85 0.79
N LYS A 298 10.77 -16.10 1.20
CA LYS A 298 11.47 -16.30 2.48
C LYS A 298 10.81 -15.53 3.63
N VAL A 299 10.35 -14.32 3.36
CA VAL A 299 9.76 -13.44 4.38
C VAL A 299 8.31 -13.85 4.68
N TYR A 300 7.57 -14.28 3.67
CA TYR A 300 6.15 -14.67 3.72
C TYR A 300 5.92 -16.07 3.13
N PRO A 301 6.40 -17.14 3.76
CA PRO A 301 6.33 -18.47 3.20
C PRO A 301 4.89 -18.87 2.82
N GLY A 302 4.70 -19.33 1.58
CA GLY A 302 3.41 -19.79 1.07
C GLY A 302 2.43 -18.69 0.67
N ARG A 303 2.70 -17.42 0.94
CA ARG A 303 1.80 -16.32 0.52
C ARG A 303 1.98 -16.03 -0.98
N LYS A 304 0.88 -16.11 -1.73
CA LYS A 304 0.80 -15.56 -3.10
C LYS A 304 0.79 -14.03 -3.02
N TRP A 305 1.46 -13.38 -3.96
CA TRP A 305 1.56 -11.92 -4.02
C TRP A 305 1.52 -11.42 -5.47
N ILE A 306 1.18 -10.14 -5.62
CA ILE A 306 1.09 -9.48 -6.93
C ILE A 306 2.13 -8.37 -7.07
N PHE A 307 2.46 -7.69 -5.96
CA PHE A 307 3.51 -6.69 -5.90
C PHE A 307 4.50 -7.01 -4.79
N TRP A 308 5.75 -6.65 -5.06
CA TRP A 308 6.83 -6.73 -4.10
C TRP A 308 7.54 -5.38 -4.01
N GLN A 309 7.47 -4.71 -2.85
CA GLN A 309 8.31 -3.57 -2.51
C GLN A 309 9.65 -4.10 -2.03
N TYR A 310 10.68 -3.95 -2.87
CA TYR A 310 12.00 -4.55 -2.64
C TYR A 310 13.05 -3.56 -2.11
N SER A 311 12.76 -2.25 -2.14
CA SER A 311 13.64 -1.22 -1.59
C SER A 311 12.83 -0.02 -1.13
N GLY A 312 13.21 0.55 0.03
CA GLY A 312 12.80 1.86 0.55
C GLY A 312 13.88 2.94 0.38
N SER A 313 14.92 2.66 -0.40
CA SER A 313 16.07 3.57 -0.60
C SER A 313 16.47 3.70 -2.07
N GLY A 314 15.54 3.46 -2.98
CA GLY A 314 15.73 3.59 -4.40
C GLY A 314 16.10 5.01 -4.83
N LEU A 315 16.82 5.11 -5.94
CA LEU A 315 17.24 6.37 -6.56
C LEU A 315 16.87 6.35 -8.04
N SER A 316 16.25 7.44 -8.51
CA SER A 316 15.86 7.59 -9.90
C SER A 316 15.95 9.04 -10.36
N HIS A 317 16.18 9.23 -11.64
CA HIS A 317 15.96 10.55 -12.23
C HIS A 317 14.46 10.88 -12.20
N GLY A 318 14.14 12.14 -11.94
CA GLY A 318 12.76 12.62 -11.82
C GLY A 318 12.28 12.75 -10.36
N VAL A 319 13.03 12.19 -9.38
CA VAL A 319 12.75 12.34 -7.96
C VAL A 319 13.97 12.84 -7.23
N LYS A 320 13.78 13.78 -6.32
CA LYS A 320 14.83 14.26 -5.41
C LYS A 320 14.81 13.40 -4.15
N GLY A 321 15.91 12.67 -3.88
CA GLY A 321 15.99 11.80 -2.70
C GLY A 321 15.59 10.36 -2.98
N LYS A 322 15.14 9.68 -1.92
CA LYS A 322 14.80 8.25 -1.95
C LYS A 322 13.37 8.03 -2.41
N ILE A 323 13.16 6.91 -3.10
CA ILE A 323 11.85 6.45 -3.57
C ILE A 323 11.72 4.95 -3.33
N ASP A 324 10.51 4.50 -3.05
CA ASP A 324 10.22 3.09 -2.87
C ASP A 324 10.10 2.37 -4.21
N LEU A 325 10.83 1.26 -4.35
CA LEU A 325 10.92 0.50 -5.59
C LEU A 325 10.13 -0.79 -5.52
N ASN A 326 9.36 -1.04 -6.55
CA ASN A 326 8.43 -2.16 -6.65
C ASN A 326 8.58 -2.94 -7.93
N VAL A 327 8.16 -4.21 -7.89
CA VAL A 327 7.96 -5.05 -9.08
C VAL A 327 6.57 -5.68 -9.05
N PHE A 328 6.03 -5.91 -10.24
CA PHE A 328 4.86 -6.75 -10.46
C PHE A 328 5.29 -8.21 -10.65
N HIS A 329 4.55 -9.14 -10.05
CA HIS A 329 4.80 -10.57 -10.16
C HIS A 329 4.15 -11.15 -11.39
N GLY A 330 4.91 -11.22 -12.48
CA GLY A 330 4.46 -11.79 -13.74
C GLY A 330 5.23 -11.25 -14.93
N SER A 331 4.86 -11.70 -16.10
CA SER A 331 5.34 -11.19 -17.39
C SER A 331 4.70 -9.84 -17.74
N GLU A 332 5.15 -9.23 -18.82
CA GLU A 332 4.49 -8.04 -19.40
C GLU A 332 3.06 -8.37 -19.86
N GLN A 333 2.82 -9.55 -20.38
CA GLN A 333 1.48 -10.00 -20.77
C GLN A 333 0.57 -10.12 -19.56
N ASP A 334 1.04 -10.71 -18.46
CA ASP A 334 0.28 -10.82 -17.20
C ASP A 334 -0.06 -9.44 -16.64
N TRP A 335 0.89 -8.50 -16.74
CA TRP A 335 0.66 -7.11 -16.33
C TRP A 335 -0.46 -6.47 -17.14
N HIS A 336 -0.41 -6.58 -18.46
CA HIS A 336 -1.46 -6.00 -19.29
C HIS A 336 -2.83 -6.62 -19.02
N ALA A 337 -2.90 -7.93 -18.81
CA ALA A 337 -4.13 -8.61 -18.43
C ALA A 337 -4.66 -8.14 -17.08
N TRP A 338 -3.78 -8.05 -16.06
CA TRP A 338 -4.16 -7.68 -14.71
C TRP A 338 -4.54 -6.20 -14.57
N SER A 339 -3.84 -5.30 -15.29
CA SER A 339 -4.03 -3.85 -15.22
C SER A 339 -5.06 -3.30 -16.21
N SER A 340 -5.68 -4.15 -17.03
CA SER A 340 -6.75 -3.75 -17.95
C SER A 340 -8.00 -3.36 -17.17
N PRO A 341 -8.78 -2.36 -17.67
CA PRO A 341 -10.09 -2.07 -17.13
C PRO A 341 -10.93 -3.35 -17.11
N ARG A 342 -11.53 -3.67 -15.99
CA ARG A 342 -12.52 -4.76 -15.93
C ARG A 342 -13.85 -4.17 -16.38
N SER A 343 -14.48 -4.81 -17.36
CA SER A 343 -15.89 -4.54 -17.69
C SER A 343 -16.72 -4.81 -16.44
N SER A 344 -17.37 -3.78 -15.94
CA SER A 344 -18.32 -3.82 -14.82
C SER A 344 -19.61 -4.48 -15.27
#